data_1533b1bb956d71a51ec97d1a7da3ccc3
#
_entry.id   1533b1bb956d71a51ec97d1a7da3ccc3
#
_cell.length_a   1.000
_cell.length_b   1.000
_cell.length_c   1.000
_cell.angle_alpha   90.00
_cell.angle_beta   90.00
_cell.angle_gamma   90.00
#
_symmetry.space_group_name_H-M   'P 1'
#
loop_
_entity.id
_entity.type
_entity.pdbx_description
1 polymer ?
#
loop_
_entity_poly.entity_id
_entity_poly.type
_entity_poly.pdbx_seq_one_letter_code
_entity_poly.pdbx_strand_id
1 'polypeptide(L)'
;MTINKQPGFAPAASPHALTTVHTPEEAITAGETSIPSQGDTLPAYHARPKHSDAPLPVIIVVQEIFGVHEHIRDICRRLALEGYLAIAPELYFRQGDPNDYDDIPSLFSGLVTKV
;
A
#
# COMPACT_ATOMS: atom_id res chain seq x y z
N MET A 1 3.18 10.96 -15.34
CA MET A 1 3.51 10.01 -14.28
C MET A 1 4.42 8.94 -14.82
N THR A 2 5.45 8.70 -14.15
CA THR A 2 6.31 7.60 -14.52
C THR A 2 5.60 6.33 -14.21
N ILE A 3 5.42 5.52 -15.19
CA ILE A 3 4.99 4.19 -14.94
C ILE A 3 6.03 3.59 -14.08
N ASN A 4 5.61 3.22 -12.95
CA ASN A 4 6.54 2.68 -12.10
C ASN A 4 7.16 1.48 -12.75
N LYS A 5 8.44 1.46 -12.69
CA LYS A 5 9.25 0.43 -13.26
C LYS A 5 9.33 -0.77 -12.34
N GLN A 6 8.30 -1.00 -11.55
CA GLN A 6 8.31 -2.14 -10.65
C GLN A 6 8.38 -3.42 -11.45
N PRO A 7 9.33 -4.31 -11.17
CA PRO A 7 9.37 -5.62 -11.81
C PRO A 7 8.30 -6.54 -11.24
N GLY A 8 8.28 -7.77 -11.70
CA GLY A 8 7.43 -8.80 -11.13
C GLY A 8 5.97 -8.59 -11.45
N PHE A 9 5.16 -8.39 -10.41
CA PHE A 9 3.71 -8.37 -10.53
C PHE A 9 3.10 -7.02 -10.86
N ALA A 10 3.91 -5.99 -11.14
CA ALA A 10 3.36 -4.69 -11.47
C ALA A 10 2.28 -4.76 -12.56
N PRO A 11 2.47 -5.48 -13.67
CA PRO A 11 1.41 -5.59 -14.68
C PRO A 11 0.18 -6.35 -14.21
N ALA A 12 0.33 -7.29 -13.28
CA ALA A 12 -0.79 -8.07 -12.77
C ALA A 12 -1.49 -7.38 -11.60
N ALA A 13 -0.73 -6.66 -10.80
CA ALA A 13 -1.24 -6.00 -9.61
C ALA A 13 -1.82 -4.62 -9.89
N SER A 14 -1.33 -3.95 -10.93
CA SER A 14 -1.79 -2.63 -11.30
C SER A 14 -2.72 -2.72 -12.48
N PRO A 15 -3.95 -2.23 -12.37
CA PRO A 15 -4.83 -2.12 -13.53
C PRO A 15 -4.15 -1.32 -14.63
N HIS A 16 -4.67 -1.44 -15.84
CA HIS A 16 -4.19 -0.61 -16.94
C HIS A 16 -4.23 0.85 -16.54
N ALA A 17 -3.18 1.59 -16.90
CA ALA A 17 -3.09 3.00 -16.56
C ALA A 17 -4.32 3.79 -17.02
N LEU A 18 -4.92 3.39 -18.13
CA LEU A 18 -6.10 4.05 -18.67
C LEU A 18 -7.36 3.80 -17.84
N THR A 19 -7.38 2.75 -17.01
CA THR A 19 -8.54 2.40 -16.19
C THR A 19 -8.28 2.61 -14.71
N THR A 20 -7.07 2.96 -14.33
CA THR A 20 -6.75 3.20 -12.93
C THR A 20 -7.42 4.48 -12.47
N VAL A 21 -8.18 4.38 -11.39
CA VAL A 21 -8.81 5.55 -10.79
C VAL A 21 -7.82 6.16 -9.81
N HIS A 22 -7.54 7.44 -10.01
CA HIS A 22 -6.69 8.18 -9.10
C HIS A 22 -7.52 9.09 -8.22
N THR A 23 -7.29 8.99 -6.93
CA THR A 23 -7.97 9.83 -5.94
C THR A 23 -7.27 11.19 -5.89
N PRO A 24 -8.01 12.29 -6.00
CA PRO A 24 -7.40 13.62 -5.86
C PRO A 24 -6.71 13.79 -4.52
N GLU A 25 -5.53 14.40 -4.53
CA GLU A 25 -4.72 14.53 -3.33
C GLU A 25 -4.75 15.93 -2.71
N GLU A 26 -5.49 16.87 -3.29
CA GLU A 26 -5.52 18.23 -2.77
C GLU A 26 -6.11 18.33 -1.37
N ALA A 27 -7.03 17.44 -1.04
CA ALA A 27 -7.73 17.43 0.24
C ALA A 27 -7.12 16.49 1.27
N ILE A 28 -6.08 15.74 0.90
CA ILE A 28 -5.50 14.73 1.78
C ILE A 28 -3.99 14.89 1.89
N THR A 29 -3.44 14.30 2.94
CA THR A 29 -2.00 14.09 3.09
C THR A 29 -1.76 12.60 2.98
N ALA A 30 -0.83 12.19 2.11
CA ALA A 30 -0.55 10.78 1.89
C ALA A 30 0.94 10.56 1.65
N GLY A 31 1.44 9.38 1.97
CA GLY A 31 2.83 9.03 1.73
C GLY A 31 3.31 7.86 2.57
N GLU A 32 4.60 7.62 2.50
CA GLU A 32 5.24 6.58 3.27
C GLU A 32 5.36 6.97 4.73
N THR A 33 5.21 6.00 5.60
CA THR A 33 5.41 6.16 7.03
C THR A 33 6.01 4.87 7.59
N SER A 34 6.16 4.81 8.89
CA SER A 34 6.71 3.62 9.53
C SER A 34 6.01 3.34 10.84
N ILE A 35 5.98 2.06 11.19
CA ILE A 35 5.34 1.58 12.41
C ILE A 35 6.38 0.79 13.20
N PRO A 36 6.65 1.15 14.47
CA PRO A 36 7.51 0.32 15.31
C PRO A 36 6.84 -1.03 15.56
N SER A 37 7.59 -2.10 15.38
CA SER A 37 7.06 -3.44 15.57
C SER A 37 8.17 -4.40 15.97
N GLN A 38 8.11 -4.92 17.17
CA GLN A 38 9.02 -5.97 17.66
C GLN A 38 10.50 -5.64 17.43
N GLY A 39 10.88 -4.39 17.72
CA GLY A 39 12.25 -3.95 17.53
C GLY A 39 12.61 -3.51 16.11
N ASP A 40 11.74 -3.73 15.17
CA ASP A 40 11.90 -3.28 13.78
C ASP A 40 11.06 -2.05 13.49
N THR A 41 11.35 -1.43 12.35
CA THR A 41 10.57 -0.34 11.83
C THR A 41 9.86 -0.82 10.56
N LEU A 42 8.57 -1.06 10.66
CA LEU A 42 7.77 -1.59 9.58
C LEU A 42 7.33 -0.47 8.63
N PRO A 43 7.71 -0.53 7.35
CA PRO A 43 7.21 0.45 6.39
C PRO A 43 5.71 0.35 6.20
N ALA A 44 5.08 1.47 5.95
CA ALA A 44 3.64 1.51 5.70
C ALA A 44 3.32 2.69 4.79
N TYR A 45 2.19 2.61 4.11
CA TYR A 45 1.62 3.75 3.41
C TYR A 45 0.45 4.28 4.22
N HIS A 46 0.28 5.59 4.26
CA HIS A 46 -0.85 6.19 4.96
C HIS A 46 -1.48 7.30 4.14
N ALA A 47 -2.74 7.57 4.44
CA ALA A 47 -3.46 8.72 3.90
C ALA A 47 -4.45 9.22 4.94
N ARG A 48 -4.62 10.53 5.02
CA ARG A 48 -5.51 11.18 5.99
C ARG A 48 -6.01 12.49 5.42
N PRO A 49 -7.14 13.02 5.95
CA PRO A 49 -7.56 14.37 5.60
C PRO A 49 -6.46 15.39 5.92
N LYS A 50 -6.23 16.33 5.02
CA LYS A 50 -5.18 17.32 5.16
C LYS A 50 -5.43 18.26 6.33
N HIS A 51 -6.68 18.66 6.50
CA HIS A 51 -7.07 19.61 7.54
C HIS A 51 -8.09 18.96 8.46
N SER A 52 -7.62 18.42 9.57
CA SER A 52 -8.48 17.85 10.58
C SER A 52 -7.98 18.27 11.95
N ASP A 53 -8.85 18.90 12.73
CA ASP A 53 -8.55 19.35 14.07
C ASP A 53 -8.92 18.32 15.14
N ALA A 54 -9.58 17.25 14.74
CA ALA A 54 -10.05 16.22 15.65
C ALA A 54 -9.31 14.91 15.41
N PRO A 55 -9.23 14.03 16.41
CA PRO A 55 -8.73 12.69 16.19
C PRO A 55 -9.55 11.99 15.11
N LEU A 56 -8.87 11.20 14.28
CA LEU A 56 -9.49 10.52 13.17
C LEU A 56 -9.69 9.04 13.51
N PRO A 57 -10.80 8.44 13.10
CA PRO A 57 -10.90 6.99 13.16
C PRO A 57 -9.88 6.37 12.22
N VAL A 58 -9.28 5.27 12.64
CA VAL A 58 -8.21 4.61 11.89
C VAL A 58 -8.74 3.36 11.22
N ILE A 59 -8.39 3.20 9.95
CA ILE A 59 -8.66 1.97 9.20
C ILE A 59 -7.33 1.37 8.78
N ILE A 60 -7.10 0.12 9.15
CA ILE A 60 -5.94 -0.61 8.69
C ILE A 60 -6.34 -1.34 7.41
N VAL A 61 -5.64 -1.04 6.33
CA VAL A 61 -5.88 -1.67 5.02
C VAL A 61 -4.86 -2.78 4.85
N VAL A 62 -5.33 -4.02 4.82
CA VAL A 62 -4.44 -5.17 4.69
C VAL A 62 -4.10 -5.39 3.22
N GLN A 63 -2.83 -5.58 2.96
CA GLN A 63 -2.33 -5.79 1.60
C GLN A 63 -2.88 -7.05 0.96
N GLU A 64 -2.79 -7.10 -0.35
CA GLU A 64 -3.02 -8.33 -1.10
C GLU A 64 -1.71 -9.12 -1.20
N ILE A 65 -1.75 -10.28 -1.88
CA ILE A 65 -0.55 -11.11 -2.04
C ILE A 65 0.58 -10.38 -2.76
N PHE A 66 0.25 -9.30 -3.48
CA PHE A 66 1.22 -8.50 -4.21
C PHE A 66 1.87 -7.40 -3.36
N GLY A 67 1.51 -7.31 -2.08
CA GLY A 67 2.02 -6.27 -1.20
C GLY A 67 1.18 -4.99 -1.26
N VAL A 68 1.77 -3.90 -0.80
CA VAL A 68 1.11 -2.59 -0.81
C VAL A 68 1.43 -1.90 -2.13
N HIS A 69 0.69 -2.27 -3.17
CA HIS A 69 0.84 -1.69 -4.50
C HIS A 69 -0.15 -0.53 -4.70
N GLU A 70 -0.17 0.06 -5.89
CA GLU A 70 -0.93 1.29 -6.13
C GLU A 70 -2.41 1.16 -5.83
N HIS A 71 -3.02 0.01 -6.12
CA HIS A 71 -4.43 -0.18 -5.82
C HIS A 71 -4.71 -0.04 -4.32
N ILE A 72 -3.87 -0.63 -3.48
CA ILE A 72 -4.00 -0.53 -2.02
C ILE A 72 -3.79 0.91 -1.57
N ARG A 73 -2.80 1.58 -2.15
CA ARG A 73 -2.54 2.99 -1.83
C ARG A 73 -3.71 3.88 -2.21
N ASP A 74 -4.32 3.63 -3.36
CA ASP A 74 -5.48 4.40 -3.78
C ASP A 74 -6.69 4.17 -2.87
N ILE A 75 -6.88 2.95 -2.37
CA ILE A 75 -7.91 2.68 -1.37
C ILE A 75 -7.67 3.54 -0.12
N CYS A 76 -6.44 3.63 0.34
CA CYS A 76 -6.11 4.49 1.48
C CYS A 76 -6.48 5.94 1.22
N ARG A 77 -6.17 6.45 0.03
CA ARG A 77 -6.50 7.82 -0.33
C ARG A 77 -8.01 8.05 -0.38
N ARG A 78 -8.76 7.09 -0.90
CA ARG A 78 -10.23 7.17 -0.92
C ARG A 78 -10.83 7.19 0.49
N LEU A 79 -10.29 6.38 1.37
CA LEU A 79 -10.74 6.36 2.76
C LEU A 79 -10.42 7.68 3.45
N ALA A 80 -9.28 8.28 3.12
CA ALA A 80 -8.92 9.59 3.66
C ALA A 80 -9.93 10.66 3.23
N LEU A 81 -10.42 10.61 2.00
CA LEU A 81 -11.46 11.53 1.54
C LEU A 81 -12.76 11.34 2.32
N GLU A 82 -13.00 10.17 2.86
CA GLU A 82 -14.18 9.90 3.70
C GLU A 82 -13.98 10.27 5.17
N GLY A 83 -12.82 10.78 5.54
CA GLY A 83 -12.56 11.25 6.88
C GLY A 83 -11.77 10.32 7.78
N TYR A 84 -11.14 9.28 7.22
CA TYR A 84 -10.39 8.31 8.00
C TYR A 84 -8.88 8.53 7.88
N LEU A 85 -8.15 8.08 8.89
CA LEU A 85 -6.73 7.83 8.74
C LEU A 85 -6.58 6.38 8.29
N ALA A 86 -6.21 6.18 7.04
CA ALA A 86 -6.00 4.85 6.50
C ALA A 86 -4.52 4.52 6.48
N ILE A 87 -4.16 3.32 6.91
CA ILE A 87 -2.77 2.90 6.96
C ILE A 87 -2.64 1.48 6.45
N ALA A 88 -1.68 1.25 5.55
CA ALA A 88 -1.43 -0.04 4.93
C ALA A 88 -0.01 -0.48 5.23
N PRO A 89 0.20 -1.40 6.18
CA PRO A 89 1.54 -1.87 6.52
C PRO A 89 2.08 -2.86 5.48
N GLU A 90 3.40 -2.83 5.28
CA GLU A 90 4.11 -3.76 4.41
C GLU A 90 4.35 -5.07 5.14
N LEU A 91 3.43 -6.00 5.03
CA LEU A 91 3.48 -7.22 5.83
C LEU A 91 4.59 -8.19 5.43
N TYR A 92 5.14 -8.06 4.22
CA TYR A 92 6.27 -8.88 3.79
C TYR A 92 7.63 -8.32 4.19
N PHE A 93 7.66 -7.23 4.91
CA PHE A 93 8.89 -6.49 5.19
C PHE A 93 10.03 -7.37 5.68
N ARG A 94 9.74 -8.32 6.57
CA ARG A 94 10.78 -9.17 7.15
C ARG A 94 11.18 -10.34 6.24
N GLN A 95 10.34 -10.68 5.26
CA GLN A 95 10.57 -11.85 4.42
C GLN A 95 11.14 -11.50 3.04
N GLY A 96 10.88 -10.31 2.54
CA GLY A 96 11.38 -9.89 1.24
C GLY A 96 10.42 -8.94 0.52
N ASP A 97 10.64 -8.81 -0.78
CA ASP A 97 9.88 -7.89 -1.63
C ASP A 97 9.08 -8.72 -2.65
N PRO A 98 7.75 -8.56 -2.69
CA PRO A 98 6.93 -9.29 -3.67
C PRO A 98 7.29 -8.96 -5.12
N ASN A 99 7.91 -7.80 -5.37
CA ASN A 99 8.32 -7.42 -6.73
C ASN A 99 9.53 -8.21 -7.24
N ASP A 100 10.18 -8.98 -6.37
CA ASP A 100 11.28 -9.85 -6.78
C ASP A 100 10.81 -11.14 -7.43
N TYR A 101 9.51 -11.37 -7.53
CA TYR A 101 8.94 -12.59 -8.07
C TYR A 101 8.16 -12.29 -9.35
N ASP A 102 8.30 -13.17 -10.35
CA ASP A 102 7.70 -12.98 -11.67
C ASP A 102 6.40 -13.76 -11.85
N ASP A 103 6.12 -14.71 -10.98
CA ASP A 103 4.92 -15.52 -11.08
C ASP A 103 4.34 -15.81 -9.69
N ILE A 104 3.05 -16.17 -9.68
CA ILE A 104 2.34 -16.41 -8.43
C ILE A 104 2.88 -17.63 -7.67
N PRO A 105 3.18 -18.78 -8.32
CA PRO A 105 3.75 -19.90 -7.57
C PRO A 105 5.05 -19.56 -6.85
N SER A 106 5.96 -18.81 -7.50
CA SER A 106 7.21 -18.39 -6.86
C SER A 106 6.96 -17.45 -5.71
N LEU A 107 6.02 -16.52 -5.86
CA LEU A 107 5.64 -15.60 -4.79
C LEU A 107 5.11 -16.38 -3.59
N PHE A 108 4.25 -17.36 -3.83
CA PHE A 108 3.68 -18.16 -2.76
C PHE A 108 4.77 -18.89 -1.98
N SER A 109 5.64 -19.60 -2.67
CA SER A 109 6.69 -20.37 -1.99
C SER A 109 7.76 -19.48 -1.38
N GLY A 110 8.02 -18.31 -1.95
CA GLY A 110 9.07 -17.41 -1.50
C GLY A 110 8.67 -16.46 -0.38
N LEU A 111 7.42 -16.00 -0.38
CA LEU A 111 6.96 -14.99 0.57
C LEU A 111 5.69 -15.39 1.31
N VAL A 112 4.64 -15.72 0.57
CA VAL A 112 3.32 -15.86 1.19
C VAL A 112 3.30 -16.92 2.29
N THR A 113 3.97 -18.02 2.09
CA THR A 113 4.02 -19.10 3.09
C THR A 113 4.95 -18.79 4.25
N LYS A 114 5.68 -17.68 4.21
CA LYS A 114 6.68 -17.34 5.23
C LYS A 114 6.25 -16.21 6.13
N VAL A 115 5.12 -15.63 5.86
CA VAL A 115 4.57 -14.55 6.69
C VAL A 115 3.91 -15.12 7.93
#